data_7e64a39fa2be44aced7747c5b179830c
#
_entry.id   7e64a39fa2be44aced7747c5b179830c
#
_cell.length_a   1.000
_cell.length_b   1.000
_cell.length_c   1.000
_cell.angle_alpha   90.00
_cell.angle_beta   90.00
_cell.angle_gamma   90.00
#
_symmetry.space_group_name_H-M   'P 1'
#
loop_
_entity.id
_entity.type
_entity.pdbx_description
1 polymer ?
#
loop_
_entity_poly.entity_id
_entity_poly.type
_entity_poly.pdbx_seq_one_letter_code
_entity_poly.pdbx_strand_id
1 'polypeptide(L)'
;MNDTTNNNFDFELVSPERKLMSEKAWQVTIPGYEGDFGVRAGHSSVVSNIRPGIVEIVKEQGSEPTKIFIAGGFADVTATNCTVLAEEAMMLSDLDQSAIEEEVSSLESKLSNAKDDVEIIRYTKQLALAKAKFTAVTGTLAA
;
A
#
# COMPACT_ATOMS: atom_id res chain seq x y z
N MET A 1 13.53 35.28 -2.50
CA MET A 1 12.60 34.59 -1.62
C MET A 1 12.51 33.13 -1.99
N ASN A 2 12.52 32.30 -1.01
CA ASN A 2 12.37 30.88 -1.28
C ASN A 2 10.96 30.54 -1.68
N ASP A 3 10.88 29.85 -2.73
CA ASP A 3 9.64 29.36 -3.21
C ASP A 3 9.38 27.98 -2.62
N THR A 4 8.63 27.96 -1.51
CA THR A 4 8.32 26.71 -0.84
C THR A 4 7.29 25.89 -1.57
N THR A 5 6.61 26.46 -2.55
CA THR A 5 5.58 25.73 -3.30
C THR A 5 6.17 24.62 -4.17
N ASN A 6 7.47 24.72 -4.50
CA ASN A 6 8.13 23.74 -5.33
C ASN A 6 8.52 22.47 -4.56
N ASN A 7 8.22 22.39 -3.27
CA ASN A 7 8.49 21.21 -2.48
C ASN A 7 7.42 20.14 -2.61
N ASN A 8 6.36 20.44 -3.34
CA ASN A 8 5.28 19.49 -3.57
C ASN A 8 5.38 18.85 -4.94
N PHE A 9 4.76 17.70 -5.06
CA PHE A 9 4.68 16.98 -6.33
C PHE A 9 3.25 16.44 -6.50
N ASP A 10 2.93 16.01 -7.71
CA ASP A 10 1.61 15.46 -8.01
C ASP A 10 1.58 13.98 -7.64
N PHE A 11 0.61 13.59 -6.81
CA PHE A 11 0.39 12.21 -6.43
C PHE A 11 -0.92 11.71 -7.00
N GLU A 12 -0.90 10.52 -7.59
CA GLU A 12 -2.08 9.84 -8.07
C GLU A 12 -2.11 8.39 -7.59
N LEU A 13 -3.28 7.96 -7.14
CA LEU A 13 -3.54 6.57 -6.82
C LEU A 13 -4.61 6.08 -7.79
N VAL A 14 -4.29 5.05 -8.55
CA VAL A 14 -5.12 4.56 -9.64
C VAL A 14 -5.35 3.07 -9.44
N SER A 15 -6.59 2.62 -9.65
CA SER A 15 -6.90 1.19 -9.79
C SER A 15 -7.14 0.92 -11.28
N PRO A 16 -7.20 -0.36 -11.70
CA PRO A 16 -7.47 -0.66 -13.11
C PRO A 16 -8.77 -0.05 -13.64
N GLU A 17 -9.72 0.24 -12.76
CA GLU A 17 -11.03 0.73 -13.18
C GLU A 17 -11.15 2.25 -13.12
N ARG A 18 -10.42 2.92 -12.22
CA ARG A 18 -10.60 4.34 -12.03
C ARG A 18 -9.46 4.98 -11.23
N LYS A 19 -9.43 6.30 -11.30
CA LYS A 19 -8.54 7.10 -10.45
C LYS A 19 -9.20 7.24 -9.08
N LEU A 20 -8.48 6.84 -8.04
CA LEU A 20 -9.00 6.87 -6.67
C LEU A 20 -8.63 8.14 -5.93
N MET A 21 -7.47 8.72 -6.24
CA MET A 21 -6.99 9.92 -5.56
C MET A 21 -6.05 10.67 -6.51
N SER A 22 -6.14 12.00 -6.49
CA SER A 22 -5.24 12.85 -7.26
C SER A 22 -5.08 14.15 -6.49
N GLU A 23 -3.88 14.41 -5.96
CA GLU A 23 -3.64 15.62 -5.18
C GLU A 23 -2.14 15.91 -5.07
N LYS A 24 -1.84 17.11 -4.59
CA LYS A 24 -0.44 17.46 -4.28
C LYS A 24 -0.02 16.77 -3.00
N ALA A 25 1.23 16.37 -2.94
CA ALA A 25 1.82 15.75 -1.75
C ALA A 25 3.18 16.35 -1.48
N TRP A 26 3.56 16.37 -0.20
CA TRP A 26 4.89 16.75 0.22
C TRP A 26 5.80 15.53 0.29
N GLN A 27 5.27 14.40 0.77
CA GLN A 27 6.00 13.14 0.84
C GLN A 27 5.03 11.98 0.72
N VAL A 28 5.46 10.92 0.04
CA VAL A 28 4.72 9.66 -0.03
C VAL A 28 5.70 8.55 0.31
N THR A 29 5.34 7.69 1.27
CA THR A 29 6.14 6.51 1.61
C THR A 29 5.47 5.30 0.99
N ILE A 30 6.25 4.51 0.27
CA ILE A 30 5.77 3.40 -0.54
C ILE A 30 6.38 2.09 -0.05
N PRO A 31 5.57 1.03 0.15
CA PRO A 31 6.09 -0.27 0.57
C PRO A 31 6.62 -1.06 -0.63
N GLY A 32 7.84 -0.73 -1.06
CA GLY A 32 8.48 -1.44 -2.16
C GLY A 32 8.88 -2.86 -1.79
N TYR A 33 9.04 -3.72 -2.80
CA TYR A 33 9.46 -5.10 -2.55
C TYR A 33 10.84 -5.20 -1.91
N GLU A 34 11.71 -4.23 -2.21
CA GLU A 34 13.06 -4.21 -1.65
C GLU A 34 13.17 -3.36 -0.39
N GLY A 35 12.05 -2.87 0.11
CA GLY A 35 11.98 -2.04 1.30
C GLY A 35 11.15 -0.79 1.06
N ASP A 36 10.75 -0.16 2.15
CA ASP A 36 10.00 1.08 2.07
C ASP A 36 10.89 2.20 1.56
N PHE A 37 10.33 3.08 0.74
CA PHE A 37 11.07 4.25 0.30
C PHE A 37 10.18 5.48 0.29
N GLY A 38 10.78 6.63 0.58
CA GLY A 38 10.08 7.90 0.61
C GLY A 38 10.28 8.66 -0.69
N VAL A 39 9.20 9.25 -1.18
CA VAL A 39 9.20 10.05 -2.41
C VAL A 39 8.94 11.50 -2.04
N ARG A 40 9.83 12.38 -2.52
CA ARG A 40 9.71 13.83 -2.37
C ARG A 40 9.94 14.47 -3.73
N ALA A 41 9.59 15.75 -3.86
CA ALA A 41 9.84 16.48 -5.10
C ALA A 41 11.32 16.37 -5.47
N GLY A 42 11.60 16.14 -6.75
CA GLY A 42 12.97 15.98 -7.22
C GLY A 42 13.53 14.57 -7.12
N HIS A 43 12.73 13.61 -6.67
CA HIS A 43 13.17 12.21 -6.58
C HIS A 43 13.61 11.69 -7.95
N SER A 44 14.63 10.84 -7.95
CA SER A 44 15.08 10.19 -9.19
C SER A 44 13.95 9.32 -9.76
N SER A 45 13.87 9.24 -11.07
CA SER A 45 12.87 8.43 -11.73
C SER A 45 13.07 6.96 -11.42
N VAL A 46 11.99 6.28 -11.03
CA VAL A 46 12.03 4.87 -10.70
C VAL A 46 10.67 4.24 -10.93
N VAL A 47 10.67 2.98 -11.34
CA VAL A 47 9.47 2.15 -11.36
C VAL A 47 9.73 1.00 -10.40
N SER A 48 8.84 0.80 -9.44
CA SER A 48 9.03 -0.19 -8.39
C SER A 48 7.77 -1.01 -8.19
N ASN A 49 7.95 -2.32 -8.03
CA ASN A 49 6.86 -3.17 -7.58
C ASN A 49 6.58 -2.87 -6.11
N ILE A 50 5.30 -2.95 -5.75
CA ILE A 50 4.85 -2.65 -4.40
C ILE A 50 4.29 -3.92 -3.78
N ARG A 51 4.76 -4.25 -2.57
CA ARG A 51 4.20 -5.35 -1.81
C ARG A 51 2.92 -4.90 -1.10
N PRO A 52 2.03 -5.82 -0.71
CA PRO A 52 0.87 -5.43 0.09
C PRO A 52 1.31 -4.70 1.35
N GLY A 53 0.73 -3.53 1.59
CA GLY A 53 1.12 -2.70 2.72
C GLY A 53 0.48 -1.33 2.67
N ILE A 54 1.01 -0.42 3.49
CA ILE A 54 0.46 0.91 3.63
C ILE A 54 1.25 1.92 2.81
N VAL A 55 0.54 2.71 2.00
CA VAL A 55 1.08 3.91 1.39
C VAL A 55 0.72 5.08 2.31
N GLU A 56 1.71 5.84 2.74
CA GLU A 56 1.51 7.00 3.60
C GLU A 56 1.72 8.27 2.80
N ILE A 57 0.71 9.13 2.80
CA ILE A 57 0.73 10.37 2.04
C ILE A 57 0.70 11.54 3.01
N VAL A 58 1.75 12.34 3.01
CA VAL A 58 1.83 13.57 3.80
C VAL A 58 1.62 14.73 2.83
N LYS A 59 0.53 15.45 3.00
CA LYS A 59 0.18 16.54 2.08
C LYS A 59 1.04 17.77 2.30
N GLU A 60 1.30 18.09 3.56
CA GLU A 60 2.13 19.23 3.93
C GLU A 60 3.09 18.80 5.02
N GLN A 61 4.27 19.37 5.04
CA GLN A 61 5.27 19.07 6.04
C GLN A 61 4.68 19.28 7.45
N GLY A 62 4.79 18.26 8.30
CA GLY A 62 4.28 18.30 9.65
C GLY A 62 2.81 17.94 9.81
N SER A 63 2.09 17.67 8.72
CA SER A 63 0.70 17.27 8.80
C SER A 63 0.57 15.77 9.06
N GLU A 64 -0.61 15.36 9.52
CA GLU A 64 -0.93 13.96 9.73
C GLU A 64 -0.94 13.21 8.40
N PRO A 65 -0.31 12.05 8.31
CA PRO A 65 -0.34 11.28 7.07
C PRO A 65 -1.70 10.65 6.82
N THR A 66 -2.07 10.58 5.55
CA THR A 66 -3.19 9.75 5.11
C THR A 66 -2.62 8.37 4.84
N LYS A 67 -3.23 7.35 5.40
CA LYS A 67 -2.75 5.97 5.26
C LYS A 67 -3.75 5.15 4.48
N ILE A 68 -3.27 4.52 3.40
CA ILE A 68 -4.09 3.70 2.52
C ILE A 68 -3.42 2.34 2.41
N PHE A 69 -4.17 1.28 2.72
CA PHE A 69 -3.69 -0.06 2.49
C PHE A 69 -3.87 -0.42 1.02
N ILE A 70 -2.83 -0.94 0.39
CA ILE A 70 -2.93 -1.45 -0.98
C ILE A 70 -2.53 -2.92 -1.00
N ALA A 71 -3.19 -3.68 -1.87
CA ALA A 71 -3.00 -5.13 -1.96
C ALA A 71 -1.84 -5.51 -2.90
N GLY A 72 -1.07 -4.52 -3.33
CA GLY A 72 0.03 -4.71 -4.26
C GLY A 72 -0.18 -3.85 -5.49
N GLY A 73 0.82 -3.79 -6.34
CA GLY A 73 0.79 -2.97 -7.53
C GLY A 73 2.17 -2.51 -7.90
N PHE A 74 2.26 -1.31 -8.47
CA PHE A 74 3.56 -0.70 -8.71
C PHE A 74 3.48 0.83 -8.67
N ALA A 75 4.63 1.44 -8.51
CA ALA A 75 4.77 2.89 -8.47
C ALA A 75 5.63 3.36 -9.62
N ASP A 76 5.21 4.45 -10.25
CA ASP A 76 5.98 5.14 -11.27
C ASP A 76 6.30 6.53 -10.72
N VAL A 77 7.57 6.78 -10.44
CA VAL A 77 8.02 7.99 -9.78
C VAL A 77 8.90 8.80 -10.72
N THR A 78 8.63 10.09 -10.79
CA THR A 78 9.49 11.05 -11.51
C THR A 78 9.77 12.22 -10.56
N ALA A 79 10.53 13.20 -11.01
CA ALA A 79 10.88 14.36 -10.19
C ALA A 79 9.65 15.18 -9.77
N THR A 80 8.56 15.11 -10.55
CA THR A 80 7.38 15.95 -10.32
C THR A 80 6.10 15.15 -10.06
N ASN A 81 6.13 13.85 -10.27
CA ASN A 81 4.92 13.01 -10.20
C ASN A 81 5.21 11.68 -9.53
N CYS A 82 4.22 11.19 -8.81
CA CYS A 82 4.24 9.83 -8.28
C CYS A 82 2.88 9.21 -8.55
N THR A 83 2.87 8.16 -9.35
CA THR A 83 1.64 7.43 -9.65
C THR A 83 1.74 6.03 -9.07
N VAL A 84 0.76 5.67 -8.24
CA VAL A 84 0.66 4.32 -7.70
C VAL A 84 -0.52 3.62 -8.37
N LEU A 85 -0.22 2.52 -9.05
CA LEU A 85 -1.26 1.66 -9.61
C LEU A 85 -1.46 0.50 -8.65
N ALA A 86 -2.61 0.48 -7.98
CA ALA A 86 -2.94 -0.50 -6.96
C ALA A 86 -3.93 -1.52 -7.52
N GLU A 87 -3.71 -2.79 -7.22
CA GLU A 87 -4.68 -3.83 -7.56
C GLU A 87 -5.96 -3.63 -6.75
N GLU A 88 -5.81 -3.27 -5.50
CA GLU A 88 -6.91 -3.01 -4.58
C GLU A 88 -6.41 -2.02 -3.54
N ALA A 89 -7.24 -1.07 -3.16
CA ALA A 89 -6.88 -0.06 -2.18
C ALA A 89 -8.05 0.23 -1.25
N MET A 90 -7.75 0.45 0.02
CA MET A 90 -8.76 0.85 1.00
C MET A 90 -8.12 1.69 2.09
N MET A 91 -8.90 2.60 2.65
CA MET A 91 -8.42 3.42 3.77
C MET A 91 -8.09 2.52 4.94
N LEU A 92 -6.98 2.79 5.62
CA LEU A 92 -6.60 2.00 6.78
C LEU A 92 -7.68 2.02 7.85
N SER A 93 -8.36 3.15 8.02
CA SER A 93 -9.43 3.29 9.00
C SER A 93 -10.66 2.43 8.70
N ASP A 94 -10.80 1.92 7.48
CA ASP A 94 -11.91 1.07 7.09
C ASP A 94 -11.64 -0.41 7.35
N LEU A 95 -10.43 -0.77 7.77
CA LEU A 95 -10.08 -2.16 8.08
C LEU A 95 -10.52 -2.49 9.51
N ASP A 96 -11.18 -3.64 9.65
CA ASP A 96 -11.65 -4.12 10.95
C ASP A 96 -10.75 -5.26 11.43
N GLN A 97 -10.04 -5.05 12.52
CA GLN A 97 -9.10 -6.02 13.07
C GLN A 97 -9.76 -7.36 13.35
N SER A 98 -10.95 -7.38 13.97
CA SER A 98 -11.65 -8.63 14.30
C SER A 98 -11.99 -9.44 13.05
N ALA A 99 -12.48 -8.75 12.01
CA ALA A 99 -12.80 -9.42 10.75
C ALA A 99 -11.55 -9.99 10.08
N ILE A 100 -10.43 -9.26 10.17
CA ILE A 100 -9.16 -9.72 9.60
C ILE A 100 -8.64 -10.94 10.36
N GLU A 101 -8.73 -10.93 11.68
CA GLU A 101 -8.33 -12.09 12.50
C GLU A 101 -9.13 -13.34 12.14
N GLU A 102 -10.43 -13.19 11.93
CA GLU A 102 -11.27 -14.30 11.50
C GLU A 102 -10.89 -14.79 10.11
N GLU A 103 -10.57 -13.86 9.20
CA GLU A 103 -10.14 -14.21 7.86
C GLU A 103 -8.82 -14.97 7.88
N VAL A 104 -7.85 -14.52 8.67
CA VAL A 104 -6.56 -15.21 8.82
C VAL A 104 -6.79 -16.63 9.33
N SER A 105 -7.58 -16.78 10.38
CA SER A 105 -7.86 -18.10 10.97
C SER A 105 -8.56 -19.02 9.96
N SER A 106 -9.55 -18.51 9.24
CA SER A 106 -10.27 -19.26 8.24
C SER A 106 -9.35 -19.72 7.11
N LEU A 107 -8.47 -18.83 6.64
CA LEU A 107 -7.54 -19.16 5.56
C LEU A 107 -6.47 -20.15 5.99
N GLU A 108 -6.00 -20.05 7.23
CA GLU A 108 -5.07 -21.04 7.79
C GLU A 108 -5.69 -22.43 7.79
N SER A 109 -6.96 -22.53 8.19
CA SER A 109 -7.67 -23.79 8.19
C SER A 109 -7.87 -24.32 6.77
N LYS A 110 -8.26 -23.45 5.83
CA LYS A 110 -8.43 -23.85 4.43
C LYS A 110 -7.13 -24.32 3.80
N LEU A 111 -6.05 -23.63 4.10
CA LEU A 111 -4.73 -24.00 3.59
C LEU A 111 -4.29 -25.37 4.15
N SER A 112 -4.51 -25.58 5.45
CA SER A 112 -4.19 -26.84 6.10
C SER A 112 -4.95 -28.01 5.49
N ASN A 113 -6.16 -27.79 5.00
CA ASN A 113 -7.01 -28.81 4.40
C ASN A 113 -6.96 -28.83 2.87
N ALA A 114 -6.13 -28.00 2.27
CA ALA A 114 -6.00 -27.93 0.81
C ALA A 114 -5.42 -29.25 0.27
N LYS A 115 -5.95 -29.72 -0.85
CA LYS A 115 -5.60 -31.03 -1.39
C LYS A 115 -4.85 -31.00 -2.72
N ASP A 116 -4.90 -29.90 -3.42
CA ASP A 116 -4.19 -29.78 -4.69
C ASP A 116 -3.37 -28.50 -4.75
N ASP A 117 -2.46 -28.45 -5.72
CA ASP A 117 -1.53 -27.33 -5.83
C ASP A 117 -2.22 -26.01 -6.11
N VAL A 118 -3.33 -26.03 -6.86
CA VAL A 118 -4.07 -24.82 -7.19
C VAL A 118 -4.67 -24.20 -5.93
N GLU A 119 -5.27 -25.02 -5.08
CA GLU A 119 -5.82 -24.58 -3.81
C GLU A 119 -4.73 -24.04 -2.88
N ILE A 120 -3.60 -24.77 -2.81
CA ILE A 120 -2.49 -24.36 -1.95
C ILE A 120 -1.98 -22.98 -2.37
N ILE A 121 -1.75 -22.77 -3.66
CA ILE A 121 -1.27 -21.49 -4.18
C ILE A 121 -2.28 -20.38 -3.87
N ARG A 122 -3.56 -20.62 -4.14
CA ARG A 122 -4.61 -19.63 -3.92
C ARG A 122 -4.72 -19.22 -2.46
N TYR A 123 -4.80 -20.19 -1.55
CA TYR A 123 -4.95 -19.89 -0.13
C TYR A 123 -3.67 -19.30 0.47
N THR A 124 -2.51 -19.71 -0.01
CA THR A 124 -1.24 -19.11 0.42
C THR A 124 -1.22 -17.63 0.09
N LYS A 125 -1.64 -17.27 -1.13
CA LYS A 125 -1.67 -15.88 -1.56
C LYS A 125 -2.69 -15.07 -0.76
N GLN A 126 -3.88 -15.61 -0.56
CA GLN A 126 -4.93 -14.94 0.21
C GLN A 126 -4.54 -14.77 1.67
N LEU A 127 -3.90 -15.77 2.25
CA LEU A 127 -3.42 -15.69 3.63
C LEU A 127 -2.34 -14.64 3.79
N ALA A 128 -1.41 -14.57 2.85
CA ALA A 128 -0.36 -13.55 2.88
C ALA A 128 -0.97 -12.14 2.86
N LEU A 129 -2.00 -11.94 2.04
CA LEU A 129 -2.70 -10.65 1.97
C LEU A 129 -3.42 -10.33 3.28
N ALA A 130 -4.12 -11.31 3.85
CA ALA A 130 -4.82 -11.13 5.13
C ALA A 130 -3.84 -10.80 6.26
N LYS A 131 -2.68 -11.45 6.28
CA LYS A 131 -1.63 -11.15 7.26
C LYS A 131 -1.05 -9.77 7.07
N ALA A 132 -0.90 -9.32 5.83
CA ALA A 132 -0.45 -7.96 5.55
C ALA A 132 -1.46 -6.92 6.07
N LYS A 133 -2.75 -7.19 5.92
CA LYS A 133 -3.80 -6.34 6.50
C LYS A 133 -3.73 -6.32 8.02
N PHE A 134 -3.49 -7.48 8.63
CA PHE A 134 -3.34 -7.57 10.08
C PHE A 134 -2.17 -6.71 10.56
N THR A 135 -1.03 -6.84 9.91
CA THR A 135 0.14 -6.02 10.22
C THR A 135 -0.15 -4.54 10.07
N ALA A 136 -0.88 -4.17 9.01
CA ALA A 136 -1.24 -2.77 8.76
C ALA A 136 -2.09 -2.18 9.88
N VAL A 137 -3.05 -2.96 10.37
CA VAL A 137 -3.99 -2.48 11.41
C VAL A 137 -3.34 -2.46 12.78
N THR A 138 -2.55 -3.47 13.10
CA THR A 138 -2.01 -3.63 14.47
C THR A 138 -0.60 -3.08 14.63
N GLY A 139 0.14 -2.93 13.53
CA GLY A 139 1.56 -2.58 13.59
C GLY A 139 2.44 -3.74 14.03
N THR A 140 1.89 -4.95 14.17
CA THR A 140 2.65 -6.14 14.57
C THR A 140 2.46 -7.25 13.56
N LEU A 141 3.48 -8.13 13.47
CA LEU A 141 3.39 -9.25 12.55
C LEU A 141 2.38 -10.29 13.04
N ALA A 142 1.62 -10.84 12.10
CA ALA A 142 0.73 -11.97 12.40
C ALA A 142 1.57 -13.21 12.66
N ALA A 143 1.26 -13.90 13.73
CA ALA A 143 1.98 -15.11 14.12
C ALA A 143 1.61 -16.29 13.21
#